data_975df2843a9e1e80248c2226baa117dd
#
_entry.id   975df2843a9e1e80248c2226baa117dd
#
_cell.length_a   1.000
_cell.length_b   1.000
_cell.length_c   1.000
_cell.angle_alpha   90.00
_cell.angle_beta   90.00
_cell.angle_gamma   90.00
#
_symmetry.space_group_name_H-M   'P 1'
#
loop_
_entity.id
_entity.type
_entity.pdbx_description
1 polymer ?
#
loop_
_entity_poly.entity_id
_entity_poly.type
_entity_poly.pdbx_seq_one_letter_code
_entity_poly.pdbx_strand_id
1 'polypeptide(L)'
;HRGTQLVAEAEGKKAQFSCPYHMWTYAPDGKLLSAPDFERFYVEKEDCSLKQVTCEVMAGMIFINFDPAPKEGLREFFGGIADRLDTLPIARATHFSEYTYAMDANWKTVFDNFQENYHLKFVHPRNSASILTKDNPLGYPSEYGFLGAHRGQTLSLELAEGYVTPPALLQNAMIGREIGANEGLQYPKIDFKCFPA
;
A
#
# COMPACT_ATOMS: atom_id res chain seq x y z
N HIS A 1 5.47 -18.85 -14.50
CA HIS A 1 5.86 -19.40 -15.79
C HIS A 1 4.82 -19.00 -16.85
N ARG A 2 5.25 -18.20 -17.83
CA ARG A 2 4.40 -17.68 -18.93
C ARG A 2 3.13 -16.97 -18.47
N GLY A 3 3.21 -16.19 -17.38
CA GLY A 3 2.09 -15.41 -16.85
C GLY A 3 1.00 -16.22 -16.17
N THR A 4 1.14 -17.53 -16.01
CA THR A 4 0.16 -18.35 -15.33
C THR A 4 0.28 -18.17 -13.82
N GLN A 5 -0.86 -17.98 -13.16
CA GLN A 5 -0.95 -17.94 -11.72
C GLN A 5 -0.56 -19.28 -11.11
N LEU A 6 0.44 -19.31 -10.21
CA LEU A 6 0.93 -20.51 -9.56
C LEU A 6 0.14 -20.89 -8.30
N VAL A 7 -0.45 -19.89 -7.65
CA VAL A 7 -1.20 -20.04 -6.41
C VAL A 7 -2.52 -19.31 -6.57
N ALA A 8 -3.63 -20.01 -6.38
CA ALA A 8 -4.97 -19.44 -6.43
C ALA A 8 -5.56 -19.25 -5.02
N GLU A 9 -5.02 -19.96 -4.04
CA GLU A 9 -5.44 -19.90 -2.64
C GLU A 9 -5.00 -18.59 -2.00
N ALA A 10 -5.85 -17.99 -1.18
CA ALA A 10 -5.57 -16.74 -0.50
C ALA A 10 -4.38 -16.84 0.49
N GLU A 11 -4.22 -18.02 1.11
CA GLU A 11 -3.16 -18.32 2.05
C GLU A 11 -2.77 -19.80 2.03
N GLY A 12 -1.59 -20.12 2.51
CA GLY A 12 -1.15 -21.53 2.60
C GLY A 12 0.36 -21.66 2.74
N LYS A 13 0.83 -22.91 2.78
CA LYS A 13 2.25 -23.27 2.79
C LYS A 13 2.51 -24.33 1.73
N LYS A 14 3.49 -24.07 0.86
CA LYS A 14 3.92 -25.01 -0.19
C LYS A 14 5.43 -25.16 -0.16
N ALA A 15 5.92 -26.39 -0.25
CA ALA A 15 7.36 -26.67 -0.37
C ALA A 15 7.86 -26.42 -1.80
N GLN A 16 6.97 -26.43 -2.78
CA GLN A 16 7.25 -26.20 -4.19
C GLN A 16 6.00 -25.70 -4.91
N PHE A 17 6.19 -25.10 -6.06
CA PHE A 17 5.13 -24.52 -6.88
C PHE A 17 5.12 -25.15 -8.27
N SER A 18 4.05 -25.86 -8.61
CA SER A 18 3.87 -26.44 -9.95
C SER A 18 2.96 -25.59 -10.80
N CYS A 19 3.44 -25.20 -11.97
CA CYS A 19 2.66 -24.41 -12.91
C CYS A 19 1.58 -25.27 -13.56
N PRO A 20 0.30 -24.95 -13.42
CA PRO A 20 -0.78 -25.76 -13.98
C PRO A 20 -0.80 -25.79 -15.52
N TYR A 21 -0.03 -24.91 -16.16
CA TYR A 21 0.01 -24.84 -17.63
C TYR A 21 0.81 -25.98 -18.26
N HIS A 22 2.03 -26.28 -17.74
CA HIS A 22 2.89 -27.34 -18.28
C HIS A 22 3.55 -28.19 -17.20
N MET A 23 3.08 -28.11 -15.95
CA MET A 23 3.60 -28.87 -14.81
C MET A 23 5.08 -28.62 -14.49
N TRP A 24 5.65 -27.48 -14.93
CA TRP A 24 6.97 -27.08 -14.50
C TRP A 24 6.93 -26.73 -13.02
N THR A 25 7.83 -27.33 -12.25
CA THR A 25 7.83 -27.21 -10.79
C THR A 25 9.04 -26.45 -10.31
N TYR A 26 8.80 -25.48 -9.46
CA TYR A 26 9.80 -24.55 -8.95
C TYR A 26 9.92 -24.67 -7.43
N ALA A 27 11.14 -24.48 -6.92
CA ALA A 27 11.40 -24.26 -5.50
C ALA A 27 10.90 -22.88 -5.05
N PRO A 28 10.79 -22.63 -3.73
CA PRO A 28 10.41 -21.31 -3.20
C PRO A 28 11.36 -20.18 -3.60
N ASP A 29 12.63 -20.49 -3.91
CA ASP A 29 13.62 -19.54 -4.40
C ASP A 29 13.53 -19.31 -5.93
N GLY A 30 12.58 -19.93 -6.59
CA GLY A 30 12.35 -19.79 -8.03
C GLY A 30 13.18 -20.71 -8.91
N LYS A 31 14.05 -21.57 -8.36
CA LYS A 31 14.80 -22.55 -9.15
C LYS A 31 13.89 -23.59 -9.78
N LEU A 32 14.11 -23.94 -11.04
CA LEU A 32 13.40 -25.01 -11.71
C LEU A 32 13.83 -26.37 -11.10
N LEU A 33 12.92 -27.08 -10.44
CA LEU A 33 13.14 -28.40 -9.87
C LEU A 33 12.92 -29.50 -10.92
N SER A 34 11.81 -29.44 -11.64
CA SER A 34 11.46 -30.42 -12.64
C SER A 34 10.56 -29.84 -13.73
N ALA A 35 10.64 -30.44 -14.92
CA ALA A 35 9.73 -30.22 -16.02
C ALA A 35 9.56 -31.54 -16.78
N PRO A 36 8.34 -31.86 -17.26
CA PRO A 36 8.10 -33.07 -18.05
C PRO A 36 8.97 -33.05 -19.32
N ASP A 37 9.55 -34.21 -19.66
CA ASP A 37 10.36 -34.44 -20.87
C ASP A 37 11.48 -33.39 -21.05
N PHE A 38 12.09 -32.91 -19.98
CA PHE A 38 13.05 -31.80 -20.01
C PHE A 38 14.27 -32.13 -20.88
N GLU A 39 14.64 -33.41 -21.00
CA GLU A 39 15.73 -33.88 -21.88
C GLU A 39 15.54 -33.60 -23.35
N ARG A 40 14.33 -33.18 -23.76
CA ARG A 40 14.01 -32.77 -25.12
C ARG A 40 14.18 -31.28 -25.36
N PHE A 41 14.50 -30.52 -24.32
CA PHE A 41 14.77 -29.08 -24.46
C PHE A 41 16.25 -28.85 -24.66
N TYR A 42 16.59 -27.90 -25.52
CA TYR A 42 17.96 -27.52 -25.85
C TYR A 42 18.43 -26.33 -25.01
N VAL A 43 18.13 -26.36 -23.71
CA VAL A 43 18.46 -25.30 -22.72
C VAL A 43 18.84 -25.96 -21.41
N GLU A 44 19.66 -25.25 -20.64
CA GLU A 44 20.02 -25.71 -19.29
C GLU A 44 18.87 -25.41 -18.31
N LYS A 45 18.74 -26.25 -17.29
CA LYS A 45 17.67 -26.14 -16.30
C LYS A 45 17.75 -24.85 -15.49
N GLU A 46 18.95 -24.42 -15.20
CA GLU A 46 19.28 -23.20 -14.49
C GLU A 46 18.75 -21.96 -15.23
N ASP A 47 18.83 -21.93 -16.56
CA ASP A 47 18.36 -20.85 -17.40
C ASP A 47 16.82 -20.77 -17.47
N CYS A 48 16.14 -21.83 -17.04
CA CYS A 48 14.68 -21.92 -16.99
C CYS A 48 14.09 -21.54 -15.63
N SER A 49 14.90 -21.09 -14.68
CA SER A 49 14.45 -20.64 -13.37
C SER A 49 13.63 -19.35 -13.48
N LEU A 50 12.80 -19.09 -12.47
CA LEU A 50 12.04 -17.85 -12.40
C LEU A 50 12.99 -16.68 -12.16
N LYS A 51 12.69 -15.54 -12.79
CA LYS A 51 13.45 -14.31 -12.57
C LYS A 51 13.24 -13.82 -11.14
N GLN A 52 14.32 -13.41 -10.51
CA GLN A 52 14.27 -12.80 -9.18
C GLN A 52 13.75 -11.36 -9.29
N VAL A 53 13.03 -10.95 -8.27
CA VAL A 53 12.66 -9.56 -8.03
C VAL A 53 13.09 -9.19 -6.61
N THR A 54 13.55 -7.97 -6.41
CA THR A 54 13.86 -7.49 -5.07
C THR A 54 12.57 -7.30 -4.29
N CYS A 55 12.52 -7.86 -3.08
CA CYS A 55 11.37 -7.80 -2.19
C CYS A 55 11.83 -7.38 -0.80
N GLU A 56 11.27 -6.29 -0.31
CA GLU A 56 11.59 -5.75 1.02
C GLU A 56 10.30 -5.47 1.79
N VAL A 57 10.38 -5.47 3.12
CA VAL A 57 9.24 -5.18 4.00
C VAL A 57 9.54 -3.94 4.83
N MET A 58 8.63 -2.98 4.83
CA MET A 58 8.71 -1.78 5.66
C MET A 58 7.32 -1.42 6.20
N ALA A 59 7.26 -1.07 7.47
CA ALA A 59 6.02 -0.69 8.16
C ALA A 59 4.87 -1.71 7.97
N GLY A 60 5.19 -3.01 7.82
CA GLY A 60 4.20 -4.07 7.58
C GLY A 60 3.70 -4.18 6.14
N MET A 61 4.21 -3.36 5.23
CA MET A 61 3.89 -3.41 3.80
C MET A 61 5.02 -4.11 3.02
N ILE A 62 4.64 -4.88 2.00
CA ILE A 62 5.57 -5.57 1.10
C ILE A 62 5.78 -4.70 -0.13
N PHE A 63 7.03 -4.40 -0.44
CA PHE A 63 7.46 -3.65 -1.61
C PHE A 63 8.25 -4.56 -2.55
N ILE A 64 8.01 -4.44 -3.84
CA ILE A 64 8.73 -5.17 -4.87
C ILE A 64 9.40 -4.19 -5.84
N ASN A 65 10.61 -4.53 -6.28
CA ASN A 65 11.30 -3.84 -7.36
C ASN A 65 11.66 -4.87 -8.44
N PHE A 66 11.27 -4.60 -9.67
CA PHE A 66 11.57 -5.49 -10.81
C PHE A 66 13.05 -5.47 -11.21
N ASP A 67 13.83 -4.51 -10.71
CA ASP A 67 15.28 -4.56 -10.81
C ASP A 67 15.81 -5.58 -9.77
N PRO A 68 16.48 -6.65 -10.19
CA PRO A 68 17.04 -7.64 -9.28
C PRO A 68 18.25 -7.11 -8.49
N ALA A 69 18.82 -5.99 -8.90
CA ALA A 69 19.97 -5.34 -8.25
C ALA A 69 19.76 -3.82 -8.24
N PRO A 70 18.78 -3.32 -7.49
CA PRO A 70 18.51 -1.90 -7.41
C PRO A 70 19.69 -1.12 -6.86
N LYS A 71 19.89 0.10 -7.34
CA LYS A 71 21.01 0.97 -6.93
C LYS A 71 20.92 1.41 -5.48
N GLU A 72 19.71 1.44 -4.95
CA GLU A 72 19.39 1.83 -3.57
C GLU A 72 18.40 0.85 -2.95
N GLY A 73 18.48 0.64 -1.64
CA GLY A 73 17.49 -0.15 -0.89
C GLY A 73 16.22 0.64 -0.61
N LEU A 74 15.17 -0.06 -0.19
CA LEU A 74 13.87 0.53 0.07
C LEU A 74 13.93 1.69 1.07
N ARG A 75 14.71 1.53 2.15
CA ARG A 75 14.83 2.58 3.17
C ARG A 75 15.53 3.83 2.64
N GLU A 76 16.55 3.65 1.82
CA GLU A 76 17.27 4.74 1.17
C GLU A 76 16.35 5.46 0.17
N PHE A 77 15.59 4.71 -0.62
CA PHE A 77 14.58 5.25 -1.53
C PHE A 77 13.57 6.15 -0.81
N PHE A 78 13.04 5.71 0.33
CA PHE A 78 12.11 6.52 1.12
C PHE A 78 12.77 7.67 1.88
N GLY A 79 14.08 7.59 2.16
CA GLY A 79 14.80 8.64 2.85
C GLY A 79 14.13 9.05 4.17
N GLY A 80 13.96 10.35 4.40
CA GLY A 80 13.35 10.87 5.63
C GLY A 80 11.91 10.44 5.90
N ILE A 81 11.21 9.88 4.91
CA ILE A 81 9.86 9.34 5.07
C ILE A 81 9.89 7.97 5.76
N ALA A 82 10.97 7.20 5.59
CA ALA A 82 11.07 5.86 6.17
C ALA A 82 10.84 5.85 7.68
N ASP A 83 11.43 6.79 8.40
CA ASP A 83 11.28 6.90 9.86
C ASP A 83 9.84 7.22 10.26
N ARG A 84 9.16 8.04 9.48
CA ARG A 84 7.73 8.35 9.71
C ARG A 84 6.85 7.13 9.43
N LEU A 85 7.12 6.38 8.36
CA LEU A 85 6.39 5.14 8.05
C LEU A 85 6.53 4.10 9.16
N ASP A 86 7.72 3.97 9.75
CA ASP A 86 7.97 3.05 10.87
C ASP A 86 7.15 3.39 12.13
N THR A 87 6.72 4.64 12.28
CA THR A 87 5.84 5.05 13.40
C THR A 87 4.39 4.66 13.18
N LEU A 88 3.99 4.33 11.96
CA LEU A 88 2.61 3.96 11.66
C LEU A 88 2.27 2.57 12.22
N PRO A 89 1.07 2.37 12.75
CA PRO A 89 0.68 1.09 13.33
C PRO A 89 0.31 0.01 12.30
N ILE A 90 0.64 0.19 11.02
CA ILE A 90 0.25 -0.71 9.93
C ILE A 90 0.73 -2.15 10.18
N ALA A 91 1.98 -2.31 10.66
CA ALA A 91 2.52 -3.63 10.99
C ALA A 91 1.75 -4.37 12.10
N ARG A 92 0.93 -3.66 12.88
CA ARG A 92 0.09 -4.20 13.95
C ARG A 92 -1.37 -4.32 13.56
N ALA A 93 -1.72 -3.92 12.32
CA ALA A 93 -3.09 -4.05 11.83
C ALA A 93 -3.46 -5.53 11.72
N THR A 94 -4.59 -5.89 12.31
CA THR A 94 -5.14 -7.25 12.32
C THR A 94 -6.35 -7.40 11.42
N HIS A 95 -6.80 -6.31 10.83
CA HIS A 95 -7.95 -6.27 9.94
C HIS A 95 -7.60 -5.53 8.65
N PHE A 96 -8.09 -6.07 7.52
CA PHE A 96 -7.91 -5.51 6.19
C PHE A 96 -9.25 -5.46 5.48
N SER A 97 -9.54 -4.34 4.85
CA SER A 97 -10.72 -4.17 3.98
C SER A 97 -10.27 -3.62 2.64
N GLU A 98 -10.79 -4.17 1.56
CA GLU A 98 -10.49 -3.75 0.20
C GLU A 98 -11.73 -3.20 -0.48
N TYR A 99 -11.59 -2.06 -1.14
CA TYR A 99 -12.63 -1.46 -1.95
C TYR A 99 -12.07 -1.20 -3.35
N THR A 100 -12.74 -1.70 -4.37
CA THR A 100 -12.36 -1.48 -5.76
C THR A 100 -13.38 -0.57 -6.45
N TYR A 101 -12.89 0.52 -7.02
CA TYR A 101 -13.69 1.44 -7.83
C TYR A 101 -13.10 1.50 -9.24
N ALA A 102 -13.93 1.21 -10.24
CA ALA A 102 -13.56 1.44 -11.63
C ALA A 102 -13.77 2.94 -11.97
N MET A 103 -12.72 3.60 -12.42
CA MET A 103 -12.77 5.00 -12.86
C MET A 103 -12.21 5.12 -14.27
N ASP A 104 -12.95 5.80 -15.13
CA ASP A 104 -12.51 6.11 -16.49
C ASP A 104 -11.66 7.40 -16.49
N ALA A 105 -10.49 7.30 -15.86
CA ALA A 105 -9.56 8.41 -15.69
C ALA A 105 -8.10 7.93 -15.67
N ASN A 106 -7.19 8.80 -16.09
CA ASN A 106 -5.76 8.52 -15.92
C ASN A 106 -5.40 8.51 -14.42
N TRP A 107 -4.63 7.50 -14.00
CA TRP A 107 -4.22 7.34 -12.60
C TRP A 107 -3.50 8.59 -12.04
N LYS A 108 -2.76 9.32 -12.87
CA LYS A 108 -2.07 10.55 -12.46
C LYS A 108 -3.05 11.64 -12.01
N THR A 109 -4.18 11.78 -12.73
CA THR A 109 -5.24 12.73 -12.36
C THR A 109 -5.87 12.35 -11.01
N VAL A 110 -6.12 11.06 -10.81
CA VAL A 110 -6.64 10.57 -9.52
C VAL A 110 -5.63 10.82 -8.41
N PHE A 111 -4.37 10.53 -8.65
CA PHE A 111 -3.29 10.75 -7.70
C PHE A 111 -3.13 12.25 -7.35
N ASP A 112 -3.13 13.14 -8.33
CA ASP A 112 -3.00 14.58 -8.13
C ASP A 112 -4.14 15.16 -7.30
N ASN A 113 -5.37 14.67 -7.50
CA ASN A 113 -6.52 15.09 -6.71
C ASN A 113 -6.36 14.82 -5.20
N PHE A 114 -5.62 13.77 -4.82
CA PHE A 114 -5.35 13.45 -3.42
C PHE A 114 -4.14 14.21 -2.82
N GLN A 115 -3.44 14.99 -3.64
CA GLN A 115 -2.22 15.69 -3.23
C GLN A 115 -2.42 17.18 -2.98
N GLU A 116 -3.64 17.67 -3.10
CA GLU A 116 -4.01 19.04 -2.78
C GLU A 116 -5.33 19.02 -1.97
N ASN A 117 -5.58 20.09 -1.24
CA ASN A 117 -6.78 20.23 -0.41
C ASN A 117 -7.67 21.39 -0.86
N TYR A 118 -7.25 22.12 -1.88
CA TYR A 118 -7.95 23.33 -2.30
C TYR A 118 -9.39 23.08 -2.75
N HIS A 119 -9.65 21.93 -3.36
CA HIS A 119 -11.00 21.54 -3.80
C HIS A 119 -11.92 21.16 -2.63
N LEU A 120 -11.40 20.80 -1.46
CA LEU A 120 -12.18 20.24 -0.35
C LEU A 120 -13.33 21.16 0.09
N LYS A 121 -13.07 22.45 0.18
CA LYS A 121 -14.10 23.43 0.56
C LYS A 121 -15.28 23.46 -0.40
N PHE A 122 -15.01 23.29 -1.68
CA PHE A 122 -15.98 23.50 -2.74
C PHE A 122 -16.71 22.20 -3.14
N VAL A 123 -15.97 21.08 -3.14
CA VAL A 123 -16.47 19.76 -3.56
C VAL A 123 -16.93 18.92 -2.38
N HIS A 124 -16.20 18.98 -1.26
CA HIS A 124 -16.44 18.14 -0.09
C HIS A 124 -16.66 18.92 1.23
N PRO A 125 -17.44 20.02 1.24
CA PRO A 125 -17.51 20.90 2.42
C PRO A 125 -18.02 20.20 3.68
N ARG A 126 -18.86 19.17 3.54
CA ARG A 126 -19.40 18.41 4.67
C ARG A 126 -18.45 17.35 5.21
N ASN A 127 -17.65 16.73 4.33
CA ASN A 127 -16.73 15.66 4.71
C ASN A 127 -15.40 16.19 5.24
N SER A 128 -15.07 17.44 4.92
CA SER A 128 -13.81 18.09 5.25
C SER A 128 -13.93 19.09 6.41
N ALA A 129 -15.06 19.11 7.11
CA ALA A 129 -15.31 20.09 8.16
C ALA A 129 -14.28 20.05 9.31
N SER A 130 -13.62 18.89 9.53
CA SER A 130 -12.53 18.78 10.50
C SER A 130 -11.24 19.45 10.06
N ILE A 131 -11.08 19.70 8.75
CA ILE A 131 -9.90 20.33 8.15
C ILE A 131 -10.18 21.80 7.86
N LEU A 132 -11.44 22.11 7.53
CA LEU A 132 -11.90 23.47 7.19
C LEU A 132 -12.30 24.20 8.46
N THR A 133 -11.38 24.91 9.06
CA THR A 133 -11.61 25.67 10.29
C THR A 133 -11.85 27.17 9.99
N LYS A 134 -12.26 27.93 11.00
CA LYS A 134 -12.39 29.39 10.87
C LYS A 134 -11.08 30.05 10.49
N ASP A 135 -9.97 29.57 11.04
CA ASP A 135 -8.63 30.11 10.82
C ASP A 135 -7.95 29.50 9.59
N ASN A 136 -8.46 28.38 9.10
CA ASN A 136 -7.99 27.72 7.86
C ASN A 136 -9.18 27.33 6.96
N PRO A 137 -9.88 28.30 6.37
CA PRO A 137 -11.14 28.04 5.67
C PRO A 137 -10.98 27.31 4.33
N LEU A 138 -9.76 27.13 3.85
CA LEU A 138 -9.44 26.36 2.65
C LEU A 138 -8.76 25.03 2.93
N GLY A 139 -8.47 24.73 4.20
CA GLY A 139 -7.88 23.45 4.60
C GLY A 139 -6.42 23.29 4.14
N TYR A 140 -5.66 24.39 4.08
CA TYR A 140 -4.25 24.30 3.73
C TYR A 140 -3.49 23.40 4.71
N PRO A 141 -2.55 22.58 4.20
CA PRO A 141 -1.69 21.78 5.06
C PRO A 141 -0.90 22.67 6.03
N SER A 142 -0.71 22.18 7.26
CA SER A 142 0.18 22.81 8.24
C SER A 142 1.65 22.69 7.85
N GLU A 143 1.97 21.60 7.18
CA GLU A 143 3.29 21.36 6.59
C GLU A 143 3.13 20.82 5.18
N TYR A 144 3.98 21.26 4.29
CA TYR A 144 4.09 20.76 2.93
C TYR A 144 5.56 20.72 2.53
N GLY A 145 6.04 19.61 2.04
CA GLY A 145 7.44 19.47 1.70
C GLY A 145 7.73 18.41 0.67
N PHE A 146 8.88 18.58 0.03
CA PHE A 146 9.48 17.59 -0.84
C PHE A 146 10.61 16.89 -0.09
N LEU A 147 10.64 15.57 -0.15
CA LEU A 147 11.60 14.71 0.51
C LEU A 147 12.22 13.78 -0.55
N GLY A 148 13.23 14.27 -1.26
CA GLY A 148 13.79 13.58 -2.43
C GLY A 148 12.77 13.46 -3.56
N ALA A 149 12.51 12.24 -4.00
CA ALA A 149 11.49 11.92 -5.01
C ALA A 149 10.06 11.92 -4.45
N HIS A 150 9.89 12.14 -3.15
CA HIS A 150 8.59 12.05 -2.48
C HIS A 150 8.10 13.42 -2.05
N ARG A 151 6.79 13.55 -1.94
CA ARG A 151 6.16 14.71 -1.34
C ARG A 151 5.23 14.28 -0.21
N GLY A 152 5.14 15.13 0.81
CA GLY A 152 4.28 14.90 1.96
C GLY A 152 3.56 16.19 2.35
N GLN A 153 2.39 16.01 2.93
CA GLN A 153 1.66 17.09 3.56
C GLN A 153 1.10 16.62 4.90
N THR A 154 1.14 17.50 5.88
CA THR A 154 0.50 17.29 7.17
C THR A 154 -0.77 18.11 7.23
N LEU A 155 -1.88 17.45 7.52
CA LEU A 155 -3.16 18.12 7.75
C LEU A 155 -3.34 18.28 9.26
N SER A 156 -3.58 19.50 9.73
CA SER A 156 -4.03 19.71 11.09
C SER A 156 -5.45 19.19 11.21
N LEU A 157 -5.63 18.11 11.94
CA LEU A 157 -6.93 17.58 12.34
C LEU A 157 -7.26 18.13 13.73
N GLU A 158 -7.40 19.43 13.88
CA GLU A 158 -8.08 19.98 15.03
C GLU A 158 -9.56 19.68 14.89
N LEU A 159 -9.92 18.47 15.29
CA LEU A 159 -11.32 18.14 15.46
C LEU A 159 -11.87 19.08 16.55
N ALA A 160 -12.77 19.96 16.18
CA ALA A 160 -13.59 20.64 17.17
C ALA A 160 -14.14 19.56 18.12
N GLU A 161 -13.96 19.74 19.41
CA GLU A 161 -14.36 18.78 20.44
C GLU A 161 -15.80 18.30 20.13
N GLY A 162 -15.98 17.02 19.86
CA GLY A 162 -17.29 16.42 19.60
C GLY A 162 -17.78 16.43 18.13
N TYR A 163 -17.01 16.93 17.16
CA TYR A 163 -17.44 16.90 15.77
C TYR A 163 -16.97 15.61 15.07
N VAL A 164 -17.92 14.74 14.77
CA VAL A 164 -17.67 13.56 13.92
C VAL A 164 -18.55 13.71 12.67
N THR A 165 -17.96 13.66 11.48
CA THR A 165 -18.72 13.70 10.24
C THR A 165 -19.65 12.50 10.14
N PRO A 166 -20.87 12.63 9.60
CA PRO A 166 -21.77 11.48 9.41
C PRO A 166 -21.15 10.29 8.69
N PRO A 167 -20.36 10.47 7.61
CA PRO A 167 -19.62 9.36 7.00
C PRO A 167 -18.60 8.69 7.91
N ALA A 168 -17.88 9.46 8.73
CA ALA A 168 -16.93 8.90 9.69
C ALA A 168 -17.63 8.14 10.83
N LEU A 169 -18.79 8.60 11.26
CA LEU A 169 -19.64 7.87 12.21
C LEU A 169 -20.10 6.54 11.62
N LEU A 170 -20.56 6.53 10.38
CA LEU A 170 -20.98 5.32 9.69
C LEU A 170 -19.80 4.35 9.51
N GLN A 171 -18.67 4.86 9.06
CA GLN A 171 -17.45 4.08 8.89
C GLN A 171 -16.97 3.49 10.22
N ASN A 172 -16.93 4.28 11.29
CA ASN A 172 -16.56 3.81 12.61
C ASN A 172 -17.56 2.78 13.14
N ALA A 173 -18.86 2.95 12.89
CA ALA A 173 -19.88 1.99 13.28
C ALA A 173 -19.75 0.67 12.52
N MET A 174 -19.42 0.70 11.23
CA MET A 174 -19.17 -0.48 10.42
C MET A 174 -17.89 -1.20 10.88
N ILE A 175 -16.78 -0.48 11.01
CA ILE A 175 -15.51 -1.00 11.50
C ILE A 175 -15.65 -1.54 12.92
N GLY A 176 -16.29 -0.80 13.81
CA GLY A 176 -16.50 -1.22 15.19
C GLY A 176 -17.37 -2.47 15.34
N ARG A 177 -18.29 -2.73 14.41
CA ARG A 177 -19.07 -3.97 14.39
C ARG A 177 -18.26 -5.17 13.93
N GLU A 178 -17.33 -4.97 12.99
CA GLU A 178 -16.50 -6.05 12.45
C GLU A 178 -15.30 -6.39 13.33
N ILE A 179 -14.69 -5.38 13.97
CA ILE A 179 -13.44 -5.53 14.71
C ILE A 179 -13.66 -5.74 16.22
N GLY A 180 -14.89 -5.55 16.69
CA GLY A 180 -15.17 -5.43 18.13
C GLY A 180 -14.72 -4.06 18.66
N ALA A 181 -15.32 -3.59 19.72
CA ALA A 181 -14.94 -2.32 20.33
C ALA A 181 -13.45 -2.35 20.66
N ASN A 182 -12.66 -1.54 19.98
CA ASN A 182 -11.24 -1.34 20.25
C ASN A 182 -11.10 -0.51 21.55
N GLU A 183 -11.45 -1.11 22.68
CA GLU A 183 -11.20 -0.51 23.98
C GLU A 183 -9.68 -0.38 24.16
N GLY A 184 -9.18 0.83 24.07
CA GLY A 184 -7.81 1.18 24.42
C GLY A 184 -6.82 1.40 23.27
N LEU A 185 -7.21 1.33 22.02
CA LEU A 185 -6.35 1.78 20.91
C LEU A 185 -6.45 3.31 20.80
N GLN A 186 -5.53 4.00 21.42
CA GLN A 186 -5.24 5.38 21.06
C GLN A 186 -4.52 5.32 19.70
N TYR A 187 -5.25 5.61 18.63
CA TYR A 187 -4.60 5.87 17.33
C TYR A 187 -3.73 7.12 17.51
N PRO A 188 -2.43 7.05 17.18
CA PRO A 188 -1.66 8.27 17.08
C PRO A 188 -2.39 9.17 16.09
N LYS A 189 -2.48 10.47 16.38
CA LYS A 189 -2.97 11.44 15.40
C LYS A 189 -2.06 11.34 14.19
N ILE A 190 -2.53 10.69 13.13
CA ILE A 190 -1.77 10.55 11.90
C ILE A 190 -2.12 11.78 11.06
N ASP A 191 -1.36 12.83 11.27
CA ASP A 191 -1.49 14.09 10.51
C ASP A 191 -0.72 14.04 9.19
N PHE A 192 -0.36 12.84 8.70
CA PHE A 192 0.58 12.71 7.61
C PHE A 192 0.03 11.90 6.45
N LYS A 193 0.00 12.50 5.26
CA LYS A 193 -0.17 11.81 3.97
C LYS A 193 1.15 11.87 3.22
N CYS A 194 1.78 10.73 3.01
CA CYS A 194 2.96 10.60 2.17
C CYS A 194 2.63 9.73 0.96
N PHE A 195 2.99 10.20 -0.19
CA PHE A 195 2.82 9.46 -1.43
C PHE A 195 4.18 9.35 -2.11
N PRO A 196 4.67 8.14 -2.41
CA PRO A 196 5.84 7.99 -3.26
C PRO A 196 5.56 8.58 -4.64
N ALA A 197 6.55 9.22 -5.20
CA ALA A 197 6.46 9.79 -6.55
C ALA A 197 6.53 8.71 -7.63
#